data_cc14d33ac0d7c01cdcd7c8466cec339d
#
_entry.id   cc14d33ac0d7c01cdcd7c8466cec339d
#
_cell.length_a   1.000
_cell.length_b   1.000
_cell.length_c   1.000
_cell.angle_alpha   90.00
_cell.angle_beta   90.00
_cell.angle_gamma   90.00
#
_symmetry.space_group_name_H-M   'P 1'
#
loop_
_entity.id
_entity.type
_entity.pdbx_description
1 polymer ?
#
loop_
_entity_poly.entity_id
_entity_poly.type
_entity_poly.pdbx_seq_one_letter_code
_entity_poly.pdbx_strand_id
1 'polypeptide(L)'
;MGTRERKRPPSHPGKIIRGLYLEPSSISISTLSKVLGVSRKTVSRIVNEKGSVKADMALRLSRAFDTSPQVWLNLQKNYDLWHAERHSEDWQNVQAIEMPASM
;
A
#
# COMPACT_ATOMS: atom_id res chain seq x y z
N MET A 1 -15.56 -15.85 -14.42
CA MET A 1 -15.96 -15.46 -13.64
C MET A 1 -15.77 -14.21 -13.43
N GLY A 2 -16.37 -13.55 -13.39
CA GLY A 2 -16.20 -12.21 -13.27
C GLY A 2 -15.48 -11.84 -12.06
N THR A 3 -14.89 -10.72 -12.11
CA THR A 3 -14.24 -10.19 -11.01
C THR A 3 -15.24 -9.78 -10.01
N ARG A 4 -15.04 -10.15 -8.79
CA ARG A 4 -15.93 -9.72 -7.78
C ARG A 4 -15.63 -8.29 -7.48
N GLU A 5 -16.61 -7.46 -7.55
CA GLU A 5 -16.40 -6.06 -7.27
C GLU A 5 -16.30 -5.83 -5.78
N ARG A 6 -15.26 -5.15 -5.36
CA ARG A 6 -15.04 -4.88 -3.95
C ARG A 6 -15.91 -3.71 -3.54
N LYS A 7 -16.77 -3.90 -2.54
CA LYS A 7 -17.64 -2.83 -2.08
C LYS A 7 -16.94 -1.85 -1.16
N ARG A 8 -15.91 -2.30 -0.46
CA ARG A 8 -15.14 -1.44 0.42
C ARG A 8 -13.76 -1.24 -0.16
N PRO A 9 -13.18 -0.06 0.08
CA PRO A 9 -11.81 0.12 -0.38
C PRO A 9 -10.87 -0.83 0.35
N PRO A 10 -9.84 -1.31 -0.31
CA PRO A 10 -8.80 -2.07 0.37
C PRO A 10 -8.11 -1.20 1.39
N SER A 11 -7.60 -1.82 2.44
CA SER A 11 -6.93 -1.07 3.49
C SER A 11 -5.60 -0.53 3.01
N HIS A 12 -5.32 0.71 3.39
CA HIS A 12 -4.00 1.29 3.20
C HIS A 12 -3.00 0.57 4.10
N PRO A 13 -1.74 0.38 3.66
CA PRO A 13 -0.73 -0.25 4.53
C PRO A 13 -0.63 0.41 5.90
N GLY A 14 -0.79 1.74 5.97
CA GLY A 14 -0.72 2.45 7.24
C GLY A 14 -1.77 2.01 8.23
N LYS A 15 -2.96 1.69 7.74
CA LYS A 15 -4.03 1.20 8.61
C LYS A 15 -3.65 -0.15 9.21
N ILE A 16 -3.02 -1.02 8.43
CA ILE A 16 -2.58 -2.31 8.91
C ILE A 16 -1.45 -2.14 9.93
N ILE A 17 -0.49 -1.26 9.66
CA ILE A 17 0.59 -1.00 10.60
C ILE A 17 0.01 -0.53 11.93
N ARG A 18 -0.91 0.43 11.89
CA ARG A 18 -1.50 0.96 13.11
C ARG A 18 -2.28 -0.10 13.88
N GLY A 19 -3.15 -0.83 13.18
CA GLY A 19 -4.08 -1.74 13.84
C GLY A 19 -3.48 -3.04 14.30
N LEU A 20 -2.50 -3.58 13.57
CA LEU A 20 -1.92 -4.87 13.92
C LEU A 20 -0.65 -4.76 14.74
N TYR A 21 0.07 -3.65 14.63
CA TYR A 21 1.38 -3.56 15.27
C TYR A 21 1.50 -2.45 16.28
N LEU A 22 1.10 -1.23 15.93
CA LEU A 22 1.32 -0.11 16.84
C LEU A 22 0.39 -0.13 18.04
N GLU A 23 -0.91 -0.21 17.78
CA GLU A 23 -1.89 -0.13 18.87
C GLU A 23 -1.83 -1.34 19.81
N PRO A 24 -1.84 -2.59 19.30
CA PRO A 24 -1.81 -3.72 20.21
C PRO A 24 -0.55 -3.80 21.05
N SER A 25 0.57 -3.31 20.54
CA SER A 25 1.86 -3.42 21.23
C SER A 25 2.28 -2.12 21.87
N SER A 26 1.45 -1.09 21.83
CA SER A 26 1.75 0.23 22.38
C SER A 26 3.07 0.79 21.82
N ILE A 27 3.31 0.56 20.54
CA ILE A 27 4.50 1.08 19.86
C ILE A 27 4.18 2.45 19.31
N SER A 28 5.03 3.44 19.62
CA SER A 28 4.84 4.80 19.12
C SER A 28 5.40 4.96 17.73
N ILE A 29 4.96 6.03 17.06
CA ILE A 29 5.53 6.38 15.76
C ILE A 29 7.03 6.66 15.89
N SER A 30 7.43 7.30 16.97
CA SER A 30 8.86 7.57 17.22
C SER A 30 9.65 6.27 17.30
N THR A 31 9.14 5.30 18.03
CA THR A 31 9.82 4.01 18.16
C THR A 31 9.92 3.33 16.82
N LEU A 32 8.81 3.29 16.07
CA LEU A 32 8.83 2.64 14.77
C LEU A 32 9.79 3.32 13.81
N SER A 33 9.85 4.66 13.85
CA SER A 33 10.78 5.38 12.96
C SER A 33 12.22 5.00 13.24
N LYS A 34 12.57 4.83 14.53
CA LYS A 34 13.92 4.40 14.88
C LYS A 34 14.20 2.99 14.40
N VAL A 35 13.25 2.09 14.57
CA VAL A 35 13.41 0.71 14.11
C VAL A 35 13.60 0.67 12.60
N LEU A 36 12.81 1.44 11.86
CA LEU A 36 12.89 1.44 10.40
C LEU A 36 14.06 2.26 9.87
N GLY A 37 14.67 3.12 10.69
CA GLY A 37 15.76 3.97 10.25
C GLY A 37 15.31 5.09 9.34
N VAL A 38 14.13 5.64 9.56
CA VAL A 38 13.58 6.73 8.77
C VAL A 38 13.04 7.81 9.70
N SER A 39 12.66 8.95 9.14
CA SER A 39 12.16 10.05 9.96
C SER A 39 10.76 9.76 10.50
N ARG A 40 10.44 10.41 11.62
CA ARG A 40 9.10 10.33 12.19
C ARG A 40 8.05 10.84 11.21
N LYS A 41 8.39 11.88 10.46
CA LYS A 41 7.47 12.43 9.48
C LYS A 41 7.11 11.38 8.42
N THR A 42 8.11 10.62 7.96
CA THR A 42 7.87 9.58 6.97
C THR A 42 6.90 8.53 7.52
N VAL A 43 7.15 8.06 8.74
CA VAL A 43 6.28 7.05 9.34
C VAL A 43 4.89 7.61 9.59
N SER A 44 4.82 8.83 10.10
CA SER A 44 3.53 9.47 10.38
C SER A 44 2.68 9.58 9.12
N ARG A 45 3.30 9.97 7.99
CA ARG A 45 2.56 10.08 6.74
C ARG A 45 1.99 8.74 6.29
N ILE A 46 2.78 7.68 6.43
CA ILE A 46 2.31 6.35 6.03
C ILE A 46 1.20 5.87 6.96
N VAL A 47 1.39 6.00 8.27
CA VAL A 47 0.42 5.53 9.25
C VAL A 47 -0.90 6.30 9.14
N ASN A 48 -0.83 7.56 8.73
CA ASN A 48 -2.03 8.38 8.53
C ASN A 48 -2.55 8.33 7.11
N GLU A 49 -2.06 7.38 6.31
CA GLU A 49 -2.55 7.12 4.95
C GLU A 49 -2.33 8.30 3.99
N LYS A 50 -1.32 9.11 4.28
CA LYS A 50 -0.96 10.25 3.45
C LYS A 50 0.27 9.98 2.60
N GLY A 51 1.01 8.94 2.91
CA GLY A 51 2.20 8.54 2.15
C GLY A 51 2.06 7.12 1.66
N SER A 52 2.85 6.79 0.64
CA SER A 52 2.80 5.47 0.02
C SER A 52 3.98 4.62 0.45
N VAL A 53 3.76 3.31 0.50
CA VAL A 53 4.83 2.35 0.74
C VAL A 53 5.41 1.95 -0.61
N LYS A 54 6.69 2.28 -0.80
CA LYS A 54 7.42 1.89 -2.01
C LYS A 54 8.41 0.80 -1.66
N ALA A 55 9.22 0.40 -2.63
CA ALA A 55 10.06 -0.77 -2.48
C ALA A 55 10.97 -0.73 -1.26
N ASP A 56 11.69 0.38 -1.07
CA ASP A 56 12.61 0.48 0.07
C ASP A 56 11.87 0.35 1.40
N MET A 57 10.75 1.06 1.52
CA MET A 57 9.98 1.00 2.76
C MET A 57 9.39 -0.40 2.97
N ALA A 58 8.97 -1.06 1.89
CA ALA A 58 8.47 -2.43 2.00
C ALA A 58 9.55 -3.38 2.55
N LEU A 59 10.78 -3.20 2.09
CA LEU A 59 11.88 -3.99 2.61
C LEU A 59 12.12 -3.72 4.09
N ARG A 60 12.08 -2.46 4.51
CA ARG A 60 12.26 -2.11 5.91
C ARG A 60 11.15 -2.68 6.79
N LEU A 61 9.91 -2.56 6.32
CA LEU A 61 8.77 -3.10 7.06
C LEU A 61 8.83 -4.62 7.16
N SER A 62 9.29 -5.28 6.09
CA SER A 62 9.41 -6.73 6.11
C SER A 62 10.40 -7.19 7.17
N ARG A 63 11.49 -6.44 7.36
CA ARG A 63 12.45 -6.79 8.38
C ARG A 63 11.91 -6.50 9.78
N ALA A 64 11.24 -5.37 9.94
CA ALA A 64 10.73 -4.97 11.25
C ALA A 64 9.64 -5.91 11.75
N PHE A 65 8.76 -6.34 10.86
CA PHE A 65 7.59 -7.13 11.23
C PHE A 65 7.66 -8.58 10.81
N ASP A 66 8.79 -9.01 10.27
CA ASP A 66 9.00 -10.40 9.85
C ASP A 66 7.93 -10.85 8.86
N THR A 67 7.74 -10.06 7.83
CA THR A 67 6.81 -10.34 6.75
C THR A 67 7.56 -10.29 5.42
N SER A 68 6.89 -10.66 4.34
CA SER A 68 7.49 -10.46 3.03
C SER A 68 7.30 -9.01 2.60
N PRO A 69 8.22 -8.45 1.81
CA PRO A 69 8.01 -7.11 1.28
C PRO A 69 6.82 -7.04 0.32
N GLN A 70 6.49 -8.15 -0.35
CA GLN A 70 5.36 -8.19 -1.28
C GLN A 70 4.04 -7.90 -0.58
N VAL A 71 3.89 -8.31 0.67
CA VAL A 71 2.68 -8.02 1.44
C VAL A 71 2.41 -6.52 1.44
N TRP A 72 3.44 -5.74 1.76
CA TRP A 72 3.28 -4.29 1.86
C TRP A 72 3.05 -3.63 0.52
N LEU A 73 3.75 -4.12 -0.52
CA LEU A 73 3.56 -3.59 -1.86
C LEU A 73 2.19 -3.96 -2.41
N ASN A 74 1.70 -5.16 -2.13
CA ASN A 74 0.37 -5.55 -2.58
C ASN A 74 -0.72 -4.74 -1.91
N LEU A 75 -0.58 -4.46 -0.62
CA LEU A 75 -1.54 -3.62 0.07
C LEU A 75 -1.60 -2.23 -0.57
N GLN A 76 -0.44 -1.66 -0.87
CA GLN A 76 -0.38 -0.35 -1.48
C GLN A 76 -0.96 -0.37 -2.89
N LYS A 77 -0.60 -1.38 -3.67
CA LYS A 77 -1.08 -1.50 -5.04
C LYS A 77 -2.60 -1.62 -5.09
N ASN A 78 -3.16 -2.45 -4.25
CA ASN A 78 -4.61 -2.66 -4.24
C ASN A 78 -5.33 -1.38 -3.84
N TYR A 79 -4.80 -0.67 -2.86
CA TYR A 79 -5.36 0.60 -2.43
C TYR A 79 -5.31 1.61 -3.58
N ASP A 80 -4.15 1.73 -4.21
CA ASP A 80 -3.97 2.72 -5.28
C ASP A 80 -4.85 2.42 -6.48
N LEU A 81 -4.94 1.15 -6.88
CA LEU A 81 -5.76 0.78 -8.02
C LEU A 81 -7.25 1.07 -7.77
N TRP A 82 -7.71 0.71 -6.58
CA TRP A 82 -9.12 0.92 -6.24
C TRP A 82 -9.47 2.40 -6.33
N HIS A 83 -8.60 3.26 -5.79
CA HIS A 83 -8.85 4.69 -5.81
C HIS A 83 -8.67 5.30 -7.20
N ALA A 84 -7.66 4.85 -7.94
CA ALA A 84 -7.43 5.35 -9.29
C ALA A 84 -8.61 5.04 -10.21
N GLU A 85 -9.16 3.84 -10.10
CA GLU A 85 -10.29 3.44 -10.93
C GLU A 85 -11.51 4.31 -10.68
N ARG A 86 -11.65 4.82 -9.47
CA ARG A 86 -12.82 5.60 -9.09
C ARG A 86 -12.60 7.10 -9.10
N HIS A 87 -11.33 7.51 -9.16
CA HIS A 87 -11.00 8.93 -9.15
C HIS A 87 -11.17 9.58 -10.52
N SER A 88 -10.98 8.81 -11.58
CA SER A 88 -11.04 9.32 -12.93
C SER A 88 -11.57 8.24 -13.85
N GLU A 89 -12.23 8.64 -14.93
CA GLU A 89 -12.71 7.71 -15.94
C GLU A 89 -11.89 7.76 -17.22
N ASP A 90 -10.89 8.60 -17.25
CA ASP A 90 -10.10 8.79 -18.48
C ASP A 90 -9.42 7.51 -18.94
N TRP A 91 -9.00 6.65 -18.01
CA TRP A 91 -8.35 5.41 -18.37
C TRP A 91 -9.27 4.48 -19.15
N GLN A 92 -10.58 4.62 -18.98
CA GLN A 92 -11.54 3.78 -19.69
C GLN A 92 -11.61 4.14 -21.18
N ASN A 93 -11.14 5.32 -21.54
CA ASN A 93 -11.14 5.75 -22.94
C ASN A 93 -9.91 5.26 -23.71
N VAL A 94 -8.98 4.61 -23.03
CA VAL A 94 -7.81 4.09 -23.71
C VAL A 94 -8.21 2.89 -24.54
N GLN A 95 -7.88 2.93 -25.82
CA GLN A 95 -8.22 1.87 -26.75
C GLN A 95 -7.08 0.87 -26.87
N ALA A 96 -7.45 -0.39 -27.01
CA ALA A 96 -6.43 -1.40 -27.23
C ALA A 96 -5.76 -1.20 -28.59
N ILE A 97 -4.46 -1.41 -28.62
CA ILE A 97 -3.74 -1.42 -29.88
C ILE A 97 -3.95 -2.77 -30.51
N GLU A 98 -4.30 -2.77 -31.80
CA GLU A 98 -4.48 -4.03 -32.50
C GLU A 98 -3.10 -4.62 -32.78
N MET A 99 -2.85 -5.79 -32.22
CA MET A 99 -1.54 -6.39 -32.29
C MET A 99 -1.52 -7.50 -33.33
N PRO A 100 -0.33 -7.75 -33.95
CA PRO A 100 -0.23 -8.88 -34.88
C PRO A 100 -0.52 -10.20 -34.17
N ALA A 101 -1.08 -11.13 -34.93
CA ALA A 101 -1.47 -12.42 -34.36
C ALA A 101 -0.27 -13.23 -33.88
N SER A 102 0.91 -12.95 -34.37
CA SER A 102 2.10 -13.70 -34.02
C SER A 102 2.62 -13.36 -32.62
N MET A 103 2.02 -12.43 -31.94
CA MET A 103 2.46 -12.09 -30.60
C MET A 103 2.20 -13.22 -29.57
#